data_899792326a548287f6c83af4f454bdeb
#
_entry.id   899792326a548287f6c83af4f454bdeb
#
_cell.length_a   1.000
_cell.length_b   1.000
_cell.length_c   1.000
_cell.angle_alpha   90.00
_cell.angle_beta   90.00
_cell.angle_gamma   90.00
#
_symmetry.space_group_name_H-M   'P 1'
#
loop_
_entity.id
_entity.type
_entity.pdbx_description
1 polymer ?
#
loop_
_entity_poly.entity_id
_entity_poly.type
_entity_poly.pdbx_seq_one_letter_code
_entity_poly.pdbx_strand_id
1 'polypeptide(L)'
;AAGKTARELPLQFYRYKAQKEDTVIRIAARCSIPYDALITLNGIESVKTDISGKMFLLPTLPALYLPEKAVSDIEKLTEALSKKLKTESFSITLPSAANPEKKIRVECFPNAMLDSTVRSFFFVPFYRFPLQHAVVTSDFGMRKSPFTGKSTYHAGIDLAAPTGSPVYACASGTIIEIAYSNIYGNYILIRHDDGRESLYGHLSKVQARLYEKVKSGIVIGYVGSTGLSTGPHLHFEVREQGKAKNPSLFIDTKKAKS
;
A
#
# COMPACT_ATOMS: atom_id res chain seq x y z
N ALA A 1 -51.15 16.81 -0.36
CA ALA A 1 -50.41 15.61 0.09
C ALA A 1 -49.01 16.07 0.51
N ALA A 2 -48.79 16.14 1.82
CA ALA A 2 -47.50 16.54 2.39
C ALA A 2 -46.45 15.46 2.12
N GLY A 3 -45.37 15.82 1.41
CA GLY A 3 -44.23 14.96 1.20
C GLY A 3 -43.61 14.60 2.53
N LYS A 4 -43.50 13.31 2.83
CA LYS A 4 -42.70 12.80 3.93
C LYS A 4 -41.25 13.09 3.57
N THR A 5 -40.66 14.08 4.24
CA THR A 5 -39.22 14.28 4.27
C THR A 5 -38.59 12.99 4.81
N ALA A 6 -37.74 12.38 4.00
CA ALA A 6 -36.92 11.26 4.47
C ALA A 6 -36.17 11.74 5.72
N ARG A 7 -36.39 11.11 6.86
CA ARG A 7 -35.60 11.35 8.07
C ARG A 7 -34.15 11.03 7.69
N GLU A 8 -33.32 12.05 7.59
CA GLU A 8 -31.88 11.88 7.53
C GLU A 8 -31.46 11.16 8.80
N LEU A 9 -31.06 9.90 8.65
CA LEU A 9 -30.50 9.15 9.77
C LEU A 9 -29.22 9.88 10.21
N PRO A 10 -29.05 10.15 11.49
CA PRO A 10 -27.83 10.81 11.96
C PRO A 10 -26.62 9.98 11.57
N LEU A 11 -25.55 10.66 11.12
CA LEU A 11 -24.29 10.00 10.78
C LEU A 11 -23.73 9.30 12.03
N GLN A 12 -23.64 7.98 11.97
CA GLN A 12 -23.13 7.13 13.03
C GLN A 12 -22.03 6.21 12.50
N PHE A 13 -21.14 5.79 13.39
CA PHE A 13 -20.04 4.89 13.09
C PHE A 13 -20.03 3.75 14.10
N TYR A 14 -20.12 2.54 13.61
CA TYR A 14 -20.07 1.33 14.43
C TYR A 14 -18.69 0.70 14.34
N ARG A 15 -18.18 0.21 15.47
CA ARG A 15 -16.95 -0.59 15.48
C ARG A 15 -17.30 -2.06 15.28
N TYR A 16 -16.63 -2.68 14.32
CA TYR A 16 -16.82 -4.08 13.97
C TYR A 16 -15.48 -4.80 13.91
N LYS A 17 -15.34 -5.92 14.59
CA LYS A 17 -14.17 -6.81 14.49
C LYS A 17 -14.44 -7.83 13.40
N ALA A 18 -13.70 -7.76 12.30
CA ALA A 18 -13.86 -8.66 11.17
C ALA A 18 -13.57 -10.11 11.58
N GLN A 19 -14.43 -11.04 11.17
CA GLN A 19 -14.30 -12.47 11.39
C GLN A 19 -13.37 -13.10 10.35
N LYS A 20 -12.94 -14.35 10.56
CA LYS A 20 -12.02 -15.07 9.68
C LYS A 20 -12.53 -15.15 8.23
N GLU A 21 -13.84 -15.30 8.05
CA GLU A 21 -14.47 -15.45 6.73
C GLU A 21 -14.88 -14.13 6.09
N ASP A 22 -14.67 -13.00 6.76
CA ASP A 22 -15.05 -11.71 6.24
C ASP A 22 -14.09 -11.25 5.14
N THR A 23 -14.68 -10.65 4.11
CA THR A 23 -14.02 -9.81 3.13
C THR A 23 -14.69 -8.43 3.12
N VAL A 24 -14.00 -7.41 2.63
CA VAL A 24 -14.58 -6.06 2.51
C VAL A 24 -15.91 -6.10 1.76
N ILE A 25 -15.97 -6.87 0.67
CA ILE A 25 -17.18 -7.02 -0.15
C ILE A 25 -18.30 -7.70 0.63
N ARG A 26 -18.00 -8.77 1.40
CA ARG A 26 -19.00 -9.43 2.24
C ARG A 26 -19.56 -8.53 3.33
N ILE A 27 -18.70 -7.74 3.99
CA ILE A 27 -19.15 -6.75 4.98
C ILE A 27 -20.03 -5.69 4.30
N ALA A 28 -19.60 -5.14 3.16
CA ALA A 28 -20.35 -4.15 2.39
C ALA A 28 -21.77 -4.66 2.03
N ALA A 29 -21.85 -5.88 1.48
CA ALA A 29 -23.12 -6.49 1.12
C ALA A 29 -24.03 -6.75 2.33
N ARG A 30 -23.49 -7.31 3.42
CA ARG A 30 -24.24 -7.62 4.64
C ARG A 30 -24.78 -6.37 5.34
N CYS A 31 -24.03 -5.27 5.31
CA CYS A 31 -24.41 -4.01 5.96
C CYS A 31 -25.14 -3.05 4.99
N SER A 32 -25.33 -3.42 3.73
CA SER A 32 -25.90 -2.54 2.69
C SER A 32 -25.16 -1.20 2.57
N ILE A 33 -23.84 -1.22 2.74
CA ILE A 33 -22.97 -0.05 2.64
C ILE A 33 -22.12 -0.21 1.36
N PRO A 34 -22.01 0.84 0.52
CA PRO A 34 -21.09 0.80 -0.61
C PRO A 34 -19.67 0.46 -0.16
N TYR A 35 -19.00 -0.47 -0.85
CA TYR A 35 -17.63 -0.83 -0.47
C TYR A 35 -16.67 0.35 -0.55
N ASP A 36 -16.94 1.35 -1.40
CA ASP A 36 -16.19 2.60 -1.49
C ASP A 36 -16.12 3.31 -0.12
N ALA A 37 -17.26 3.37 0.59
CA ALA A 37 -17.32 3.98 1.92
C ALA A 37 -16.48 3.19 2.93
N LEU A 38 -16.52 1.86 2.87
CA LEU A 38 -15.75 1.00 3.78
C LEU A 38 -14.25 1.11 3.52
N ILE A 39 -13.82 1.04 2.25
CA ILE A 39 -12.39 1.06 1.91
C ILE A 39 -11.77 2.43 2.21
N THR A 40 -12.46 3.53 1.88
CA THR A 40 -11.92 4.88 2.10
C THR A 40 -11.89 5.22 3.59
N LEU A 41 -12.94 4.90 4.36
CA LEU A 41 -12.99 5.14 5.80
C LEU A 41 -11.93 4.36 6.58
N ASN A 42 -11.62 3.14 6.16
CA ASN A 42 -10.71 2.23 6.87
C ASN A 42 -9.31 2.18 6.25
N GLY A 43 -9.04 2.99 5.22
CA GLY A 43 -7.73 3.08 4.56
C GLY A 43 -7.30 1.75 3.92
N ILE A 44 -8.24 1.04 3.29
CA ILE A 44 -7.99 -0.24 2.61
C ILE A 44 -7.62 0.04 1.17
N GLU A 45 -6.49 -0.48 0.72
CA GLU A 45 -5.96 -0.24 -0.61
C GLU A 45 -6.23 -1.38 -1.60
N SER A 46 -6.73 -2.53 -1.12
CA SER A 46 -7.12 -3.66 -1.96
C SER A 46 -8.27 -4.45 -1.35
N VAL A 47 -9.23 -4.86 -2.16
CA VAL A 47 -10.31 -5.78 -1.74
C VAL A 47 -9.80 -7.17 -1.36
N LYS A 48 -8.56 -7.50 -1.73
CA LYS A 48 -7.86 -8.74 -1.36
C LYS A 48 -7.15 -8.65 0.00
N THR A 49 -7.16 -7.47 0.65
CA THR A 49 -6.56 -7.28 1.96
C THR A 49 -7.12 -8.30 2.94
N ASP A 50 -6.26 -9.06 3.63
CA ASP A 50 -6.67 -9.88 4.76
C ASP A 50 -7.10 -8.97 5.91
N ILE A 51 -8.39 -9.01 6.19
CA ILE A 51 -9.02 -8.19 7.22
C ILE A 51 -9.36 -8.97 8.49
N SER A 52 -9.07 -10.27 8.51
CA SER A 52 -9.37 -11.17 9.64
C SER A 52 -8.84 -10.58 10.96
N GLY A 53 -9.73 -10.49 11.96
CA GLY A 53 -9.42 -9.94 13.28
C GLY A 53 -9.17 -8.43 13.35
N LYS A 54 -9.15 -7.71 12.22
CA LYS A 54 -8.98 -6.25 12.19
C LYS A 54 -10.26 -5.54 12.65
N MET A 55 -10.08 -4.39 13.29
CA MET A 55 -11.21 -3.53 13.66
C MET A 55 -11.57 -2.60 12.51
N PHE A 56 -12.83 -2.49 12.21
CA PHE A 56 -13.43 -1.65 11.17
C PHE A 56 -14.34 -0.59 11.77
N LEU A 57 -14.43 0.55 11.09
CA LEU A 57 -15.52 1.51 11.26
C LEU A 57 -16.54 1.27 10.14
N LEU A 58 -17.79 1.09 10.52
CA LEU A 58 -18.92 0.93 9.61
C LEU A 58 -19.77 2.20 9.68
N PRO A 59 -19.84 3.01 8.60
CA PRO A 59 -20.63 4.24 8.59
C PRO A 59 -22.09 3.94 8.27
N THR A 60 -23.02 4.76 8.76
CA THR A 60 -24.42 4.74 8.33
C THR A 60 -24.67 5.54 7.05
N LEU A 61 -23.76 6.45 6.72
CA LEU A 61 -23.86 7.31 5.54
C LEU A 61 -23.00 6.76 4.39
N PRO A 62 -23.59 6.46 3.22
CA PRO A 62 -22.84 6.22 2.00
C PRO A 62 -22.07 7.48 1.60
N ALA A 63 -20.75 7.43 1.65
CA ALA A 63 -19.88 8.57 1.37
C ALA A 63 -18.47 8.12 0.99
N LEU A 64 -17.66 8.99 0.40
CA LEU A 64 -16.21 8.85 0.41
C LEU A 64 -15.66 9.53 1.66
N TYR A 65 -14.73 8.86 2.35
CA TYR A 65 -14.07 9.35 3.55
C TYR A 65 -12.58 9.47 3.29
N LEU A 66 -12.08 10.70 3.16
CA LEU A 66 -10.68 10.95 2.83
C LEU A 66 -9.91 11.41 4.07
N PRO A 67 -8.70 10.89 4.29
CA PRO A 67 -7.86 11.38 5.38
C PRO A 67 -7.47 12.84 5.11
N GLU A 68 -7.30 13.64 6.16
CA GLU A 68 -6.86 15.04 6.08
C GLU A 68 -5.54 15.18 5.30
N LYS A 69 -4.69 14.16 5.38
CA LYS A 69 -3.44 14.08 4.63
C LYS A 69 -3.34 12.75 3.90
N ALA A 70 -3.48 12.79 2.59
CA ALA A 70 -3.27 11.62 1.74
C ALA A 70 -1.77 11.23 1.71
N VAL A 71 -1.48 9.98 1.99
CA VAL A 71 -0.11 9.44 2.05
C VAL A 71 0.13 8.45 0.93
N SER A 72 -0.75 7.46 0.78
CA SER A 72 -0.62 6.44 -0.26
C SER A 72 -1.00 6.97 -1.65
N ASP A 73 -0.57 6.28 -2.69
CA ASP A 73 -0.89 6.67 -4.07
C ASP A 73 -2.40 6.58 -4.34
N ILE A 74 -3.10 5.61 -3.75
CA ILE A 74 -4.57 5.48 -3.85
C ILE A 74 -5.26 6.64 -3.13
N GLU A 75 -4.82 6.99 -1.93
CA GLU A 75 -5.36 8.15 -1.19
C GLU A 75 -5.17 9.44 -1.98
N LYS A 76 -3.97 9.66 -2.56
CA LYS A 76 -3.67 10.84 -3.40
C LYS A 76 -4.52 10.87 -4.67
N LEU A 77 -4.70 9.72 -5.33
CA LEU A 77 -5.56 9.62 -6.50
C LEU A 77 -7.02 9.93 -6.13
N THR A 78 -7.51 9.37 -5.03
CA THR A 78 -8.87 9.62 -4.55
C THR A 78 -9.06 11.09 -4.14
N GLU A 79 -8.07 11.71 -3.49
CA GLU A 79 -8.06 13.15 -3.18
C GLU A 79 -8.10 14.00 -4.45
N ALA A 80 -7.29 13.68 -5.47
CA ALA A 80 -7.28 14.41 -6.73
C ALA A 80 -8.61 14.34 -7.47
N LEU A 81 -9.30 13.20 -7.38
CA LEU A 81 -10.63 13.02 -7.99
C LEU A 81 -11.72 13.69 -7.17
N SER A 82 -11.63 13.68 -5.83
CA SER A 82 -12.62 14.34 -4.98
C SER A 82 -12.70 15.83 -5.23
N LYS A 83 -11.58 16.49 -5.57
CA LYS A 83 -11.54 17.92 -5.97
C LYS A 83 -12.36 18.23 -7.23
N LYS A 84 -12.69 17.22 -8.03
CA LYS A 84 -13.58 17.33 -9.21
C LYS A 84 -15.04 17.05 -8.87
N LEU A 85 -15.33 16.53 -7.68
CA LEU A 85 -16.69 16.30 -7.23
C LEU A 85 -17.37 17.65 -6.95
N LYS A 86 -18.57 17.84 -7.49
CA LYS A 86 -19.42 19.01 -7.23
C LYS A 86 -20.25 18.85 -5.95
N THR A 87 -19.89 17.91 -5.09
CA THR A 87 -20.63 17.57 -3.87
C THR A 87 -20.06 18.38 -2.70
N GLU A 88 -20.94 18.94 -1.88
CA GLU A 88 -20.55 19.56 -0.61
C GLU A 88 -19.89 18.53 0.29
N SER A 89 -18.76 18.87 0.90
CA SER A 89 -18.05 18.05 1.85
C SER A 89 -18.04 18.69 3.24
N PHE A 90 -17.83 17.89 4.26
CA PHE A 90 -17.63 18.36 5.62
C PHE A 90 -16.59 17.51 6.37
N SER A 91 -15.86 18.16 7.28
CA SER A 91 -14.85 17.46 8.09
C SER A 91 -15.47 16.86 9.32
N ILE A 92 -15.07 15.64 9.67
CA ILE A 92 -15.44 14.95 10.90
C ILE A 92 -14.20 14.41 11.61
N THR A 93 -14.27 14.34 12.92
CA THR A 93 -13.23 13.71 13.74
C THR A 93 -13.78 12.45 14.38
N LEU A 94 -13.11 11.33 14.14
CA LEU A 94 -13.52 9.99 14.54
C LEU A 94 -12.44 9.31 15.37
N PRO A 95 -12.82 8.39 16.28
CA PRO A 95 -11.83 7.48 16.85
C PRO A 95 -11.28 6.56 15.74
N SER A 96 -9.98 6.30 15.76
CA SER A 96 -9.39 5.32 14.84
C SER A 96 -9.98 3.92 15.09
N ALA A 97 -10.22 3.15 14.03
CA ALA A 97 -10.67 1.77 14.15
C ALA A 97 -9.70 0.93 15.01
N ALA A 98 -8.39 1.07 14.77
CA ALA A 98 -7.36 0.29 15.45
C ALA A 98 -7.11 0.73 16.91
N ASN A 99 -7.17 2.03 17.18
CA ASN A 99 -6.95 2.60 18.50
C ASN A 99 -7.99 3.70 18.79
N PRO A 100 -8.99 3.43 19.66
CA PRO A 100 -10.08 4.39 19.97
C PRO A 100 -9.62 5.70 20.59
N GLU A 101 -8.51 5.70 21.31
CA GLU A 101 -7.96 6.91 21.93
C GLU A 101 -7.35 7.86 20.90
N LYS A 102 -6.88 7.30 19.77
CA LYS A 102 -6.35 8.08 18.65
C LYS A 102 -7.49 8.59 17.79
N LYS A 103 -7.64 9.90 17.71
CA LYS A 103 -8.59 10.55 16.81
C LYS A 103 -7.99 10.69 15.41
N ILE A 104 -8.82 10.45 14.39
CA ILE A 104 -8.51 10.70 12.97
C ILE A 104 -9.50 11.74 12.44
N ARG A 105 -9.01 12.68 11.65
CA ARG A 105 -9.85 13.63 10.93
C ARG A 105 -9.98 13.18 9.49
N VAL A 106 -11.21 13.14 9.01
CA VAL A 106 -11.54 12.77 7.64
C VAL A 106 -12.48 13.79 7.03
N GLU A 107 -12.36 14.01 5.74
CA GLU A 107 -13.30 14.77 4.93
C GLU A 107 -14.32 13.82 4.34
N CYS A 108 -15.60 14.08 4.57
CA CYS A 108 -16.73 13.27 4.17
C CYS A 108 -17.41 13.90 2.94
N PHE A 109 -17.56 13.13 1.87
CA PHE A 109 -18.27 13.49 0.64
C PHE A 109 -19.53 12.64 0.52
N PRO A 110 -20.70 13.11 1.00
CA PRO A 110 -21.94 12.33 1.01
C PRO A 110 -22.36 11.90 -0.40
N ASN A 111 -22.85 10.66 -0.51
CA ASN A 111 -23.29 10.05 -1.76
C ASN A 111 -22.27 10.02 -2.90
N ALA A 112 -21.02 10.42 -2.63
CA ALA A 112 -19.94 10.28 -3.58
C ALA A 112 -19.46 8.85 -3.66
N MET A 113 -19.02 8.44 -4.85
CA MET A 113 -18.48 7.11 -5.14
C MET A 113 -17.20 7.26 -5.94
N LEU A 114 -16.32 6.28 -5.84
CA LEU A 114 -15.14 6.20 -6.69
C LEU A 114 -15.57 5.95 -8.15
N ASP A 115 -14.89 6.58 -9.10
CA ASP A 115 -15.10 6.25 -10.51
C ASP A 115 -14.57 4.84 -10.85
N SER A 116 -14.91 4.33 -12.04
CA SER A 116 -14.52 2.99 -12.47
C SER A 116 -13.00 2.81 -12.55
N THR A 117 -12.26 3.85 -12.87
CA THR A 117 -10.79 3.83 -12.97
C THR A 117 -10.17 3.61 -11.59
N VAL A 118 -10.56 4.41 -10.60
CA VAL A 118 -10.07 4.26 -9.22
C VAL A 118 -10.49 2.91 -8.64
N ARG A 119 -11.74 2.51 -8.86
CA ARG A 119 -12.23 1.19 -8.41
C ARG A 119 -11.39 0.04 -8.91
N SER A 120 -10.90 0.10 -10.15
CA SER A 120 -10.07 -0.97 -10.72
C SER A 120 -8.80 -1.21 -9.90
N PHE A 121 -8.19 -0.17 -9.33
CA PHE A 121 -6.99 -0.30 -8.50
C PHE A 121 -7.23 -1.07 -7.20
N PHE A 122 -8.44 -1.04 -6.63
CA PHE A 122 -8.76 -1.84 -5.45
C PHE A 122 -8.90 -3.33 -5.74
N PHE A 123 -9.23 -3.70 -6.98
CA PHE A 123 -9.35 -5.11 -7.38
C PHE A 123 -8.03 -5.70 -7.87
N VAL A 124 -7.10 -4.87 -8.36
CA VAL A 124 -5.78 -5.26 -8.82
C VAL A 124 -4.73 -4.70 -7.86
N PRO A 125 -3.91 -5.52 -7.20
CA PRO A 125 -2.83 -5.03 -6.35
C PRO A 125 -1.93 -4.10 -7.15
N PHE A 126 -1.83 -2.85 -6.73
CA PHE A 126 -0.95 -1.87 -7.34
C PHE A 126 0.33 -1.78 -6.53
N TYR A 127 1.45 -2.10 -7.18
CA TYR A 127 2.78 -1.97 -6.61
C TYR A 127 3.47 -0.77 -7.24
N ARG A 128 3.82 0.19 -6.40
CA ARG A 128 4.59 1.37 -6.78
C ARG A 128 6.02 0.98 -7.10
N PHE A 129 6.62 1.65 -8.07
CA PHE A 129 8.06 1.59 -8.30
C PHE A 129 8.81 2.11 -7.05
N PRO A 130 9.78 1.33 -6.48
CA PRO A 130 10.33 1.61 -5.16
C PRO A 130 11.33 2.77 -5.08
N LEU A 131 11.67 3.37 -6.21
CA LEU A 131 12.56 4.53 -6.31
C LEU A 131 11.88 5.65 -7.12
N GLN A 132 12.34 6.88 -6.96
CA GLN A 132 11.84 7.99 -7.77
C GLN A 132 12.46 7.98 -9.17
N HIS A 133 13.79 7.78 -9.22
CA HIS A 133 14.58 7.65 -10.44
C HIS A 133 15.54 6.48 -10.28
N ALA A 134 15.60 5.59 -11.26
CA ALA A 134 16.55 4.48 -11.27
C ALA A 134 16.65 3.88 -12.68
N VAL A 135 17.71 3.14 -12.91
CA VAL A 135 17.89 2.35 -14.14
C VAL A 135 17.88 0.87 -13.77
N VAL A 136 17.11 0.04 -14.47
CA VAL A 136 17.21 -1.43 -14.32
C VAL A 136 18.54 -1.88 -14.90
N THR A 137 19.43 -2.38 -14.05
CA THR A 137 20.76 -2.85 -14.43
C THR A 137 20.87 -4.36 -14.46
N SER A 138 19.95 -5.07 -13.82
CA SER A 138 19.88 -6.52 -13.88
C SER A 138 18.44 -7.00 -13.70
N ASP A 139 18.04 -7.90 -14.60
CA ASP A 139 16.71 -8.51 -14.61
C ASP A 139 16.64 -9.75 -13.71
N PHE A 140 15.40 -10.12 -13.39
CA PHE A 140 15.04 -11.36 -12.70
C PHE A 140 15.32 -12.59 -13.56
N GLY A 141 15.76 -13.69 -12.95
CA GLY A 141 15.93 -14.99 -13.57
C GLY A 141 17.38 -15.43 -13.76
N MET A 142 17.61 -16.35 -14.67
CA MET A 142 18.95 -16.88 -14.93
C MET A 142 19.83 -15.86 -15.65
N ARG A 143 20.99 -15.53 -15.07
CA ARG A 143 21.97 -14.61 -15.65
C ARG A 143 23.41 -15.02 -15.33
N LYS A 144 24.38 -14.44 -16.00
CA LYS A 144 25.78 -14.58 -15.59
C LYS A 144 26.03 -13.76 -14.32
N SER A 145 26.65 -14.39 -13.32
CA SER A 145 27.06 -13.72 -12.10
C SER A 145 28.13 -12.65 -12.39
N PRO A 146 27.95 -11.40 -11.96
CA PRO A 146 28.97 -10.36 -12.11
C PRO A 146 30.23 -10.64 -11.28
N PHE A 147 30.17 -11.56 -10.31
CA PHE A 147 31.29 -11.90 -9.43
C PHE A 147 32.07 -13.13 -9.90
N THR A 148 31.39 -14.13 -10.47
CA THR A 148 32.02 -15.42 -10.82
C THR A 148 31.98 -15.72 -12.30
N GLY A 149 31.22 -14.98 -13.10
CA GLY A 149 30.96 -15.27 -14.53
C GLY A 149 30.10 -16.52 -14.77
N LYS A 150 29.77 -17.31 -13.74
CA LYS A 150 28.97 -18.53 -13.86
C LYS A 150 27.48 -18.18 -13.93
N SER A 151 26.69 -19.09 -14.52
CA SER A 151 25.23 -18.96 -14.51
C SER A 151 24.70 -19.00 -13.07
N THR A 152 23.87 -18.03 -12.70
CA THR A 152 23.23 -17.90 -11.37
C THR A 152 21.81 -17.40 -11.52
N TYR A 153 20.97 -17.75 -10.55
CA TYR A 153 19.60 -17.27 -10.47
C TYR A 153 19.53 -15.97 -9.69
N HIS A 154 18.90 -14.94 -10.27
CA HIS A 154 18.64 -13.65 -9.66
C HIS A 154 17.18 -13.58 -9.19
N ALA A 155 16.97 -13.53 -7.89
CA ALA A 155 15.64 -13.60 -7.28
C ALA A 155 14.83 -12.29 -7.35
N GLY A 156 15.45 -11.21 -7.88
CA GLY A 156 14.86 -9.89 -7.97
C GLY A 156 15.27 -9.13 -9.21
N ILE A 157 15.19 -7.82 -9.14
CA ILE A 157 15.77 -6.89 -10.10
C ILE A 157 16.72 -5.93 -9.38
N ASP A 158 17.76 -5.47 -10.07
CA ASP A 158 18.67 -4.47 -9.54
C ASP A 158 18.39 -3.12 -10.18
N LEU A 159 18.17 -2.13 -9.34
CA LEU A 159 17.77 -0.76 -9.69
C LEU A 159 18.89 0.20 -9.30
N ALA A 160 19.73 0.58 -10.26
CA ALA A 160 20.83 1.52 -10.01
C ALA A 160 20.29 2.92 -9.69
N ALA A 161 20.78 3.45 -8.59
CA ALA A 161 20.50 4.81 -8.12
C ALA A 161 21.64 5.28 -7.20
N PRO A 162 21.87 6.60 -7.05
CA PRO A 162 22.88 7.13 -6.16
C PRO A 162 22.69 6.66 -4.71
N THR A 163 23.80 6.42 -4.00
CA THR A 163 23.76 6.14 -2.55
C THR A 163 23.02 7.27 -1.83
N GLY A 164 22.12 6.90 -0.90
CA GLY A 164 21.29 7.85 -0.16
C GLY A 164 19.97 8.21 -0.86
N SER A 165 19.71 7.72 -2.08
CA SER A 165 18.41 7.88 -2.72
C SER A 165 17.31 7.24 -1.86
N PRO A 166 16.15 7.92 -1.63
CA PRO A 166 15.05 7.37 -0.84
C PRO A 166 14.47 6.11 -1.46
N VAL A 167 14.29 5.07 -0.65
CA VAL A 167 13.61 3.82 -1.00
C VAL A 167 12.22 3.82 -0.39
N TYR A 168 11.22 3.60 -1.23
CA TYR A 168 9.80 3.66 -0.87
C TYR A 168 9.19 2.27 -0.78
N ALA A 169 8.29 2.06 0.19
CA ALA A 169 7.45 0.87 0.22
C ALA A 169 6.61 0.77 -1.06
N CYS A 170 6.72 -0.34 -1.79
CA CYS A 170 6.01 -0.52 -3.07
C CYS A 170 4.50 -0.69 -2.89
N ALA A 171 4.06 -1.20 -1.75
CA ALA A 171 2.66 -1.35 -1.37
C ALA A 171 2.53 -1.22 0.15
N SER A 172 1.31 -1.01 0.65
CA SER A 172 1.04 -0.98 2.09
C SER A 172 1.24 -2.36 2.70
N GLY A 173 1.66 -2.40 3.97
CA GLY A 173 1.95 -3.64 4.66
C GLY A 173 2.58 -3.44 6.02
N THR A 174 3.19 -4.51 6.53
CA THR A 174 3.90 -4.53 7.81
C THR A 174 5.35 -4.94 7.60
N ILE A 175 6.27 -4.21 8.19
CA ILE A 175 7.69 -4.59 8.22
C ILE A 175 7.83 -5.86 9.05
N ILE A 176 8.23 -6.97 8.43
CA ILE A 176 8.35 -8.25 9.12
C ILE A 176 9.78 -8.64 9.41
N GLU A 177 10.73 -8.01 8.74
CA GLU A 177 12.15 -8.26 8.97
C GLU A 177 12.99 -7.02 8.65
N ILE A 178 13.97 -6.74 9.49
CA ILE A 178 15.06 -5.79 9.27
C ILE A 178 16.32 -6.51 9.73
N ALA A 179 17.22 -6.81 8.80
CA ALA A 179 18.42 -7.57 9.11
C ALA A 179 19.60 -7.22 8.19
N TYR A 180 20.74 -7.85 8.45
CA TYR A 180 21.89 -7.85 7.59
C TYR A 180 22.22 -9.28 7.17
N SER A 181 22.56 -9.44 5.90
CA SER A 181 23.16 -10.68 5.39
C SER A 181 24.33 -10.39 4.46
N ASN A 182 25.24 -11.37 4.29
CA ASN A 182 26.36 -11.21 3.36
C ASN A 182 25.90 -11.05 1.90
N ILE A 183 24.71 -11.52 1.56
CA ILE A 183 24.15 -11.44 0.21
C ILE A 183 23.41 -10.10 0.03
N TYR A 184 22.40 -9.83 0.83
CA TYR A 184 21.54 -8.65 0.68
C TYR A 184 22.05 -7.38 1.35
N GLY A 185 23.16 -7.46 2.13
CA GLY A 185 23.58 -6.35 3.00
C GLY A 185 22.50 -6.03 4.03
N ASN A 186 22.32 -4.74 4.34
CA ASN A 186 21.17 -4.29 5.11
C ASN A 186 19.93 -4.43 4.25
N TYR A 187 18.89 -5.08 4.77
CA TYR A 187 17.64 -5.27 4.03
C TYR A 187 16.41 -5.16 4.91
N ILE A 188 15.30 -4.90 4.25
CA ILE A 188 13.94 -4.85 4.80
C ILE A 188 13.09 -5.86 4.07
N LEU A 189 12.24 -6.59 4.79
CA LEU A 189 11.18 -7.42 4.23
C LEU A 189 9.84 -6.88 4.71
N ILE A 190 8.93 -6.60 3.76
CA ILE A 190 7.57 -6.13 4.03
C ILE A 190 6.60 -7.23 3.64
N ARG A 191 5.67 -7.58 4.53
CA ARG A 191 4.49 -8.37 4.18
C ARG A 191 3.33 -7.45 3.89
N HIS A 192 2.84 -7.53 2.65
CA HIS A 192 1.75 -6.71 2.15
C HIS A 192 0.37 -7.27 2.53
N ASP A 193 -0.61 -6.40 2.46
CA ASP A 193 -1.99 -6.73 2.80
C ASP A 193 -2.63 -7.77 1.86
N ASP A 194 -2.05 -8.00 0.67
CA ASP A 194 -2.47 -9.03 -0.29
C ASP A 194 -1.76 -10.39 -0.09
N GLY A 195 -0.96 -10.51 0.98
CA GLY A 195 -0.25 -11.73 1.36
C GLY A 195 1.11 -11.92 0.67
N ARG A 196 1.49 -11.05 -0.27
CA ARG A 196 2.83 -11.04 -0.88
C ARG A 196 3.84 -10.35 0.03
N GLU A 197 5.11 -10.56 -0.29
CA GLU A 197 6.22 -9.91 0.39
C GLU A 197 7.11 -9.18 -0.61
N SER A 198 7.71 -8.07 -0.18
CA SER A 198 8.76 -7.38 -0.93
C SER A 198 10.03 -7.23 -0.11
N LEU A 199 11.18 -7.48 -0.75
CA LEU A 199 12.50 -7.34 -0.15
C LEU A 199 13.24 -6.16 -0.79
N TYR A 200 13.92 -5.38 0.06
CA TYR A 200 14.71 -4.20 -0.30
C TYR A 200 16.11 -4.38 0.24
N GLY A 201 17.06 -4.73 -0.61
CA GLY A 201 18.44 -5.04 -0.25
C GLY A 201 19.44 -3.94 -0.55
N HIS A 202 20.69 -4.14 -0.09
CA HIS A 202 21.87 -3.29 -0.24
C HIS A 202 21.73 -1.89 0.35
N LEU A 203 20.84 -1.70 1.35
CA LEU A 203 20.53 -0.41 1.93
C LEU A 203 21.74 0.19 2.66
N SER A 204 21.97 1.51 2.51
CA SER A 204 22.92 2.26 3.31
C SER A 204 22.37 2.57 4.71
N LYS A 205 21.05 2.80 4.79
CA LYS A 205 20.35 3.13 6.03
C LYS A 205 18.93 2.59 5.99
N VAL A 206 18.46 2.04 7.10
CA VAL A 206 17.06 1.67 7.35
C VAL A 206 16.39 2.81 8.10
N GLN A 207 15.20 3.24 7.64
CA GLN A 207 14.38 4.28 8.26
C GLN A 207 13.18 3.68 9.01
N ALA A 208 12.63 2.56 8.50
CA ALA A 208 11.49 1.88 9.08
C ALA A 208 11.86 1.12 10.37
N ARG A 209 10.85 0.77 11.15
CA ARG A 209 10.98 -0.03 12.37
C ARG A 209 10.34 -1.42 12.18
N LEU A 210 10.89 -2.41 12.85
CA LEU A 210 10.32 -3.76 12.86
C LEU A 210 8.88 -3.71 13.39
N TYR A 211 7.96 -4.43 12.71
CA TYR A 211 6.51 -4.48 12.96
C TYR A 211 5.76 -3.15 12.73
N GLU A 212 6.42 -2.16 12.15
CA GLU A 212 5.76 -0.93 11.73
C GLU A 212 4.81 -1.20 10.55
N LYS A 213 3.60 -0.65 10.62
CA LYS A 213 2.68 -0.60 9.48
C LYS A 213 3.06 0.58 8.60
N VAL A 214 3.37 0.31 7.36
CA VAL A 214 3.73 1.31 6.36
C VAL A 214 2.68 1.37 5.27
N LYS A 215 2.45 2.58 4.74
CA LYS A 215 1.65 2.78 3.53
C LYS A 215 2.53 2.79 2.30
N SER A 216 1.96 2.44 1.15
CA SER A 216 2.60 2.60 -0.16
C SER A 216 3.17 4.01 -0.32
N GLY A 217 4.40 4.13 -0.78
CA GLY A 217 5.06 5.41 -1.02
C GLY A 217 5.69 6.08 0.21
N ILE A 218 5.70 5.46 1.39
CA ILE A 218 6.48 5.93 2.54
C ILE A 218 7.95 5.53 2.35
N VAL A 219 8.88 6.42 2.77
CA VAL A 219 10.32 6.14 2.80
C VAL A 219 10.61 5.12 3.90
N ILE A 220 11.22 3.99 3.54
CA ILE A 220 11.56 2.89 4.44
C ILE A 220 13.06 2.75 4.65
N GLY A 221 13.88 3.33 3.77
CA GLY A 221 15.34 3.27 3.82
C GLY A 221 15.97 4.06 2.68
N TYR A 222 17.26 3.86 2.50
CA TYR A 222 18.05 4.60 1.50
C TYR A 222 18.97 3.64 0.75
N VAL A 223 19.13 3.86 -0.56
CA VAL A 223 20.02 3.11 -1.43
C VAL A 223 21.45 3.11 -0.90
N GLY A 224 22.12 1.98 -1.02
CA GLY A 224 23.51 1.81 -0.65
C GLY A 224 24.22 0.82 -1.56
N SER A 225 25.25 0.17 -1.01
CA SER A 225 26.06 -0.88 -1.67
C SER A 225 26.57 -1.86 -0.61
N THR A 226 25.74 -2.17 0.40
CA THR A 226 26.11 -3.11 1.47
C THR A 226 25.93 -4.56 1.05
N GLY A 227 26.67 -5.50 1.65
CA GLY A 227 26.63 -6.91 1.28
C GLY A 227 27.32 -7.20 -0.07
N LEU A 228 26.80 -8.19 -0.80
CA LEU A 228 27.35 -8.61 -2.09
C LEU A 228 26.87 -7.70 -3.21
N SER A 229 27.52 -6.56 -3.38
CA SER A 229 27.14 -5.52 -4.34
C SER A 229 28.36 -5.04 -5.14
N THR A 230 28.19 -4.74 -6.42
CA THR A 230 29.24 -4.17 -7.30
C THR A 230 29.20 -2.66 -7.37
N GLY A 231 28.21 -2.01 -6.79
CA GLY A 231 28.05 -0.56 -6.79
C GLY A 231 26.67 -0.13 -6.27
N PRO A 232 26.41 1.16 -6.12
CA PRO A 232 25.16 1.65 -5.54
C PRO A 232 23.93 1.23 -6.34
N HIS A 233 23.04 0.45 -5.72
CA HIS A 233 21.76 0.03 -6.29
C HIS A 233 20.80 -0.46 -5.19
N LEU A 234 19.53 -0.56 -5.52
CA LEU A 234 18.54 -1.28 -4.76
C LEU A 234 18.34 -2.66 -5.39
N HIS A 235 18.56 -3.72 -4.64
CA HIS A 235 18.06 -5.06 -4.98
C HIS A 235 16.62 -5.17 -4.51
N PHE A 236 15.69 -5.44 -5.45
CA PHE A 236 14.25 -5.47 -5.16
C PHE A 236 13.64 -6.81 -5.57
N GLU A 237 12.96 -7.49 -4.62
CA GLU A 237 12.24 -8.73 -4.88
C GLU A 237 10.75 -8.58 -4.56
N VAL A 238 9.94 -9.37 -5.28
CA VAL A 238 8.57 -9.68 -4.89
C VAL A 238 8.48 -11.19 -4.65
N ARG A 239 7.89 -11.58 -3.53
CA ARG A 239 7.72 -12.99 -3.15
C ARG A 239 6.24 -13.31 -2.96
N GLU A 240 5.85 -14.50 -3.37
CA GLU A 240 4.53 -15.06 -3.12
C GLU A 240 4.69 -16.45 -2.50
N GLN A 241 4.17 -16.61 -1.29
CA GLN A 241 4.36 -17.85 -0.51
C GLN A 241 5.85 -18.27 -0.38
N GLY A 242 6.72 -17.29 -0.09
CA GLY A 242 8.16 -17.47 0.04
C GLY A 242 8.94 -17.67 -1.27
N LYS A 243 8.27 -17.78 -2.42
CA LYS A 243 8.90 -17.95 -3.73
C LYS A 243 9.05 -16.62 -4.46
N ALA A 244 10.25 -16.33 -4.92
CA ALA A 244 10.53 -15.15 -5.74
C ALA A 244 9.73 -15.18 -7.05
N LYS A 245 9.15 -14.03 -7.40
CA LYS A 245 8.40 -13.77 -8.63
C LYS A 245 9.07 -12.62 -9.37
N ASN A 246 8.94 -12.61 -10.69
CA ASN A 246 9.48 -11.51 -11.50
C ASN A 246 8.83 -10.17 -11.07
N PRO A 247 9.60 -9.22 -10.49
CA PRO A 247 9.04 -7.95 -10.02
C PRO A 247 8.41 -7.12 -11.14
N SER A 248 8.88 -7.26 -12.39
CA SER A 248 8.33 -6.53 -13.55
C SER A 248 6.87 -6.87 -13.87
N LEU A 249 6.32 -7.94 -13.27
CA LEU A 249 4.90 -8.27 -13.37
C LEU A 249 4.02 -7.43 -12.42
N PHE A 250 4.63 -6.74 -11.46
CA PHE A 250 3.92 -6.01 -10.39
C PHE A 250 4.20 -4.51 -10.43
N ILE A 251 5.37 -4.09 -10.87
CA ILE A 251 5.78 -2.69 -10.97
C ILE A 251 6.03 -2.28 -12.42
N ASP A 252 5.79 -1.02 -12.74
CA ASP A 252 6.09 -0.46 -14.07
C ASP A 252 7.58 -0.11 -14.16
N THR A 253 8.37 -1.03 -14.74
CA THR A 253 9.81 -0.84 -14.94
C THR A 253 10.14 0.15 -16.07
N LYS A 254 9.16 0.58 -16.88
CA LYS A 254 9.36 1.62 -17.90
C LYS A 254 9.65 2.98 -17.30
N LYS A 255 9.17 3.24 -16.08
CA LYS A 255 9.51 4.45 -15.29
C LYS A 255 10.98 4.52 -14.89
N ALA A 256 11.71 3.40 -14.99
CA ALA A 256 13.16 3.35 -14.70
C ALA A 256 14.04 3.98 -15.80
N LYS A 257 13.48 4.45 -16.90
CA LYS A 257 14.23 4.96 -18.06
C LYS A 257 14.13 6.47 -18.27
N SER A 258 13.47 7.19 -17.35
CA SER A 258 13.30 8.66 -17.47
C SER A 258 14.01 9.42 -16.38
#